data_ff54b19b04e1311a8e6387c09c858c23
#
_entry.id   ff54b19b04e1311a8e6387c09c858c23
#
_cell.length_a   1.000
_cell.length_b   1.000
_cell.length_c   1.000
_cell.angle_alpha   90.00
_cell.angle_beta   90.00
_cell.angle_gamma   90.00
#
_symmetry.space_group_name_H-M   'P 1'
#
loop_
_entity.id
_entity.type
_entity.pdbx_description
1 polymer ?
#
loop_
_entity_poly.entity_id
_entity_poly.type
_entity_poly.pdbx_seq_one_letter_code
_entity_poly.pdbx_strand_id
1 'polypeptide(L)'
;MLARGLPLRSALVKACPPILSTVGEGWGHHRVGTGEGAGISTKTPRPYSEIPSPGDNGWLNLYQFWREKGSQRIHFRHIENFQKYGPIYREKLGNLESVYIIHPEDVAHLFKFEGSYPERYDIPPWLAYHRYYQKPIGVLFKKSGTWKKDRVVLNTEVMAPEAIKNFIPLLNPVSQDFVSLLHKRIKQQGSGKFVGDIKEDLFHFAFESITNVMFGERLGMLEETVNPEAQKFIDAVYKMFHTSVPLLNVPPELYRLFRTKTWRDHVAAWDTIFNKAEKYTEIFYQDLRRKTEFRNYPGILYCLLKSEKMLLEDVKANITEMLAGGVDTTSMTLQWHLYEMARSLNVQEMLREEVLNARRQAEGDISKMLQMVPLLKASIKETLRLHPISVTLQRYPESDLVLQDYLIPAKTLVQVAIYAMGRDPAFFSSPDKFDPTRWLSEDKDLIHFRNLGFGWGVRQCVGRRIAELEMTLFLIHILENFKVEMQHIGDVDTIFNLILTPDKPIFLVFRPFNQDPPQA
;
A
#
# COMPACT_ATOMS: atom_id res chain seq x y z
N MET A 1 -21.84 -13.47 -35.40
CA MET A 1 -22.20 -14.89 -35.68
C MET A 1 -21.58 -15.74 -34.59
N LEU A 2 -22.41 -16.44 -33.91
CA LEU A 2 -22.33 -17.37 -32.80
C LEU A 2 -20.96 -18.01 -32.50
N ALA A 3 -20.38 -17.67 -31.35
CA ALA A 3 -19.29 -18.39 -30.71
C ALA A 3 -19.87 -19.62 -29.99
N ARG A 4 -19.59 -20.81 -30.51
CA ARG A 4 -19.89 -22.08 -29.84
C ARG A 4 -18.90 -22.25 -28.67
N GLY A 5 -19.45 -22.35 -27.46
CA GLY A 5 -18.71 -22.77 -26.28
C GLY A 5 -18.34 -24.24 -26.38
N LEU A 6 -17.07 -24.55 -26.12
CA LEU A 6 -16.58 -25.92 -25.91
C LEU A 6 -16.27 -26.09 -24.40
N PRO A 7 -16.55 -27.23 -23.81
CA PRO A 7 -16.49 -27.45 -22.37
C PRO A 7 -15.05 -27.64 -21.88
N LEU A 8 -14.61 -26.81 -20.96
CA LEU A 8 -13.33 -26.85 -20.24
C LEU A 8 -13.28 -28.01 -19.19
N ARG A 9 -14.01 -29.09 -19.35
CA ARG A 9 -14.29 -30.04 -18.26
C ARG A 9 -13.23 -31.11 -17.97
N SER A 10 -12.19 -31.37 -18.78
CA SER A 10 -11.41 -32.60 -18.59
C SER A 10 -9.92 -32.46 -18.27
N ALA A 11 -9.30 -31.29 -18.41
CA ALA A 11 -7.84 -31.17 -18.27
C ALA A 11 -7.35 -30.44 -17.00
N LEU A 12 -8.23 -29.88 -16.16
CA LEU A 12 -7.86 -28.91 -15.12
C LEU A 12 -7.92 -29.41 -13.67
N VAL A 13 -8.12 -30.73 -13.43
CA VAL A 13 -8.49 -31.24 -12.09
C VAL A 13 -7.33 -31.45 -11.13
N LYS A 14 -6.05 -31.39 -11.55
CA LYS A 14 -4.93 -31.87 -10.70
C LYS A 14 -3.96 -30.82 -10.12
N ALA A 15 -4.10 -29.54 -10.39
CA ALA A 15 -3.06 -28.56 -10.05
C ALA A 15 -3.26 -27.74 -8.76
N CYS A 16 -4.42 -27.80 -8.12
CA CYS A 16 -4.62 -27.21 -6.79
C CYS A 16 -5.26 -28.25 -5.86
N PRO A 17 -4.77 -28.44 -4.62
CA PRO A 17 -5.44 -29.30 -3.66
C PRO A 17 -6.84 -28.73 -3.36
N PRO A 18 -7.85 -29.61 -3.10
CA PRO A 18 -9.16 -29.12 -2.71
C PRO A 18 -9.03 -28.43 -1.35
N ILE A 19 -9.30 -27.15 -1.30
CA ILE A 19 -9.52 -26.44 -0.06
C ILE A 19 -10.85 -26.96 0.48
N LEU A 20 -10.78 -27.87 1.44
CA LEU A 20 -11.92 -28.28 2.24
C LEU A 20 -12.57 -27.01 2.80
N SER A 21 -13.81 -26.78 2.46
CA SER A 21 -14.66 -25.71 2.97
C SER A 21 -14.99 -26.00 4.44
N THR A 22 -14.05 -25.74 5.31
CA THR A 22 -14.35 -25.43 6.69
C THR A 22 -14.52 -23.93 6.76
N VAL A 23 -15.71 -23.45 6.45
CA VAL A 23 -16.21 -22.19 6.99
C VAL A 23 -16.37 -22.45 8.49
N GLY A 24 -15.25 -22.48 9.18
CA GLY A 24 -15.20 -22.36 10.62
C GLY A 24 -15.54 -20.92 10.94
N GLU A 25 -16.70 -20.72 11.55
CA GLU A 25 -17.04 -19.53 12.30
C GLU A 25 -15.93 -19.27 13.32
N GLY A 26 -14.94 -18.51 12.94
CA GLY A 26 -13.74 -18.18 13.72
C GLY A 26 -13.43 -16.70 13.71
N TRP A 27 -14.43 -15.86 13.52
CA TRP A 27 -14.38 -14.48 13.99
C TRP A 27 -14.77 -14.51 15.46
N GLY A 28 -13.79 -14.76 16.32
CA GLY A 28 -13.98 -14.67 17.75
C GLY A 28 -14.59 -13.30 18.08
N HIS A 29 -15.85 -13.30 18.43
CA HIS A 29 -16.39 -12.26 19.30
C HIS A 29 -15.56 -12.32 20.59
N HIS A 30 -14.46 -11.57 20.64
CA HIS A 30 -13.89 -11.20 21.92
C HIS A 30 -14.98 -10.41 22.64
N ARG A 31 -15.63 -11.07 23.57
CA ARG A 31 -16.41 -10.41 24.59
C ARG A 31 -15.46 -9.41 25.24
N VAL A 32 -15.64 -8.15 24.93
CA VAL A 32 -15.16 -7.07 25.76
C VAL A 32 -15.79 -7.31 27.12
N GLY A 33 -14.97 -7.61 28.12
CA GLY A 33 -15.42 -7.78 29.49
C GLY A 33 -16.25 -6.56 29.85
N THR A 34 -17.40 -6.79 30.45
CA THR A 34 -18.21 -5.78 31.09
C THR A 34 -17.43 -5.24 32.28
N GLY A 35 -16.48 -4.34 32.00
CA GLY A 35 -15.93 -3.44 33.02
C GLY A 35 -17.03 -2.43 33.36
N GLU A 36 -17.53 -2.52 34.56
CA GLU A 36 -18.44 -1.57 35.13
C GLU A 36 -17.82 -0.17 35.11
N GLY A 37 -18.58 0.82 34.62
CA GLY A 37 -18.40 2.21 35.00
C GLY A 37 -17.63 3.14 34.09
N ALA A 38 -17.84 3.10 32.77
CA ALA A 38 -17.67 4.32 31.97
C ALA A 38 -19.00 5.09 32.06
N GLY A 39 -19.05 6.10 32.92
CA GLY A 39 -20.22 6.98 33.06
C GLY A 39 -20.60 7.52 31.66
N ILE A 40 -21.80 7.19 31.19
CA ILE A 40 -22.41 7.80 30.02
C ILE A 40 -22.44 9.30 30.33
N SER A 41 -21.60 10.08 29.68
CA SER A 41 -21.67 11.54 29.75
C SER A 41 -23.07 11.97 29.33
N THR A 42 -23.83 12.51 30.25
CA THR A 42 -25.20 13.02 30.04
C THR A 42 -25.21 14.35 29.30
N LYS A 43 -24.06 14.82 28.81
CA LYS A 43 -23.95 16.06 28.03
C LYS A 43 -24.44 15.81 26.60
N THR A 44 -25.38 16.62 26.15
CA THR A 44 -25.78 16.68 24.74
C THR A 44 -24.56 16.97 23.88
N PRO A 45 -24.29 16.16 22.83
CA PRO A 45 -23.15 16.42 21.95
C PRO A 45 -23.23 17.83 21.34
N ARG A 46 -22.09 18.46 21.20
CA ARG A 46 -21.96 19.76 20.53
C ARG A 46 -22.33 19.63 19.06
N PRO A 47 -22.94 20.64 18.46
CA PRO A 47 -23.33 20.58 17.06
C PRO A 47 -22.13 20.58 16.13
N TYR A 48 -22.28 19.96 14.95
CA TYR A 48 -21.27 19.89 13.88
C TYR A 48 -20.66 21.25 13.52
N SER A 49 -21.48 22.32 13.51
CA SER A 49 -21.05 23.68 13.19
C SER A 49 -20.04 24.27 14.17
N GLU A 50 -19.95 23.74 15.38
CA GLU A 50 -18.99 24.18 16.40
C GLU A 50 -17.62 23.50 16.28
N ILE A 51 -17.45 22.50 15.41
CA ILE A 51 -16.15 21.91 15.15
C ILE A 51 -15.20 23.01 14.67
N PRO A 52 -14.01 23.17 15.27
CA PRO A 52 -13.04 24.18 14.86
C PRO A 52 -12.72 24.11 13.35
N SER A 53 -12.59 25.26 12.71
CA SER A 53 -12.39 25.35 11.26
C SER A 53 -11.53 26.55 10.89
N PRO A 54 -10.73 26.48 9.82
CA PRO A 54 -10.04 27.65 9.26
C PRO A 54 -10.99 28.67 8.64
N GLY A 55 -12.26 28.26 8.36
CA GLY A 55 -13.30 29.13 7.78
C GLY A 55 -14.29 28.33 6.95
N ASP A 56 -15.48 28.91 6.72
CA ASP A 56 -16.60 28.24 6.04
C ASP A 56 -16.61 28.49 4.52
N ASN A 57 -15.85 29.47 4.03
CA ASN A 57 -15.75 29.74 2.60
C ASN A 57 -14.74 28.82 1.92
N GLY A 58 -15.24 27.71 1.37
CA GLY A 58 -14.38 26.68 0.76
C GLY A 58 -13.53 27.18 -0.42
N TRP A 59 -14.00 28.17 -1.18
CA TRP A 59 -13.23 28.71 -2.32
C TRP A 59 -12.10 29.65 -1.85
N LEU A 60 -12.31 30.41 -0.78
CA LEU A 60 -11.26 31.22 -0.16
C LEU A 60 -10.21 30.31 0.47
N ASN A 61 -10.64 29.26 1.19
CA ASN A 61 -9.75 28.27 1.78
C ASN A 61 -8.93 27.55 0.69
N LEU A 62 -9.55 27.19 -0.44
CA LEU A 62 -8.85 26.55 -1.56
C LEU A 62 -7.83 27.49 -2.22
N TYR A 63 -8.14 28.77 -2.36
CA TYR A 63 -7.20 29.76 -2.86
C TYR A 63 -5.98 29.91 -1.92
N GLN A 64 -6.20 30.01 -0.62
CA GLN A 64 -5.13 30.06 0.38
C GLN A 64 -4.27 28.78 0.34
N PHE A 65 -4.93 27.62 0.29
CA PHE A 65 -4.28 26.31 0.17
C PHE A 65 -3.34 26.24 -1.04
N TRP A 66 -3.76 26.71 -2.21
CA TRP A 66 -2.91 26.75 -3.40
C TRP A 66 -1.75 27.73 -3.28
N ARG A 67 -2.01 28.93 -2.73
CA ARG A 67 -0.96 29.94 -2.50
C ARG A 67 0.15 29.40 -1.60
N GLU A 68 -0.19 28.58 -0.63
CA GLU A 68 0.73 27.97 0.34
C GLU A 68 1.35 26.65 -0.16
N LYS A 69 1.16 26.30 -1.45
CA LYS A 69 1.55 25.00 -2.03
C LYS A 69 0.99 23.81 -1.25
N GLY A 70 -0.18 23.97 -0.66
CA GLY A 70 -0.82 23.01 0.24
C GLY A 70 -1.03 21.64 -0.38
N SER A 71 -1.24 21.55 -1.70
CA SER A 71 -1.40 20.26 -2.40
C SER A 71 -0.22 19.33 -2.17
N GLN A 72 1.02 19.84 -2.20
CA GLN A 72 2.23 19.04 -1.99
C GLN A 72 2.60 18.89 -0.51
N ARG A 73 2.07 19.75 0.36
CA ARG A 73 2.40 19.84 1.78
C ARG A 73 1.23 19.52 2.71
N ILE A 74 0.18 18.87 2.19
CA ILE A 74 -1.06 18.61 2.94
C ILE A 74 -0.82 17.88 4.27
N HIS A 75 0.16 16.99 4.31
CA HIS A 75 0.52 16.22 5.51
C HIS A 75 1.13 17.10 6.62
N PHE A 76 1.91 18.12 6.29
CA PHE A 76 2.41 19.12 7.25
C PHE A 76 1.29 20.05 7.71
N ARG A 77 0.41 20.48 6.78
CA ARG A 77 -0.76 21.29 7.11
C ARG A 77 -1.68 20.59 8.11
N HIS A 78 -1.82 19.27 8.04
CA HIS A 78 -2.57 18.53 9.06
C HIS A 78 -1.93 18.66 10.44
N ILE A 79 -0.60 18.57 10.58
CA ILE A 79 0.10 18.78 11.85
C ILE A 79 -0.18 20.19 12.38
N GLU A 80 0.01 21.22 11.54
CA GLU A 80 -0.23 22.62 11.89
C GLU A 80 -1.67 22.86 12.33
N ASN A 81 -2.64 22.27 11.62
CA ASN A 81 -4.05 22.40 11.93
C ASN A 81 -4.41 21.72 13.26
N PHE A 82 -3.89 20.53 13.56
CA PHE A 82 -4.13 19.88 14.86
C PHE A 82 -3.50 20.66 16.02
N GLN A 83 -2.34 21.24 15.82
CA GLN A 83 -1.73 22.13 16.82
C GLN A 83 -2.58 23.38 17.09
N LYS A 84 -3.23 23.92 16.07
CA LYS A 84 -4.03 25.14 16.15
C LYS A 84 -5.45 24.90 16.65
N TYR A 85 -6.11 23.85 16.17
CA TYR A 85 -7.55 23.62 16.36
C TYR A 85 -7.87 22.49 17.34
N GLY A 86 -6.86 21.69 17.74
CA GLY A 86 -7.05 20.54 18.62
C GLY A 86 -7.26 19.22 17.85
N PRO A 87 -7.67 18.14 18.56
CA PRO A 87 -7.65 16.77 18.03
C PRO A 87 -8.70 16.47 16.95
N ILE A 88 -9.61 17.40 16.72
CA ILE A 88 -10.63 17.35 15.66
C ILE A 88 -10.80 18.74 15.05
N TYR A 89 -10.85 18.81 13.73
CA TYR A 89 -11.22 20.03 13.02
C TYR A 89 -11.95 19.68 11.71
N ARG A 90 -12.72 20.62 11.19
CA ARG A 90 -13.32 20.53 9.85
C ARG A 90 -12.66 21.50 8.90
N GLU A 91 -12.51 21.11 7.64
CA GLU A 91 -11.99 21.97 6.59
C GLU A 91 -12.81 21.81 5.31
N LYS A 92 -13.11 22.93 4.67
CA LYS A 92 -13.78 22.96 3.38
C LYS A 92 -12.83 23.51 2.32
N LEU A 93 -12.51 22.70 1.31
CA LEU A 93 -11.68 23.07 0.16
C LEU A 93 -12.52 22.99 -1.12
N GLY A 94 -12.89 24.14 -1.67
CA GLY A 94 -13.87 24.20 -2.74
C GLY A 94 -15.23 23.65 -2.27
N ASN A 95 -15.71 22.61 -2.92
CA ASN A 95 -16.95 21.91 -2.56
C ASN A 95 -16.74 20.72 -1.63
N LEU A 96 -15.50 20.31 -1.39
CA LEU A 96 -15.18 19.18 -0.51
C LEU A 96 -15.06 19.66 0.92
N GLU A 97 -15.91 19.14 1.80
CA GLU A 97 -15.85 19.35 3.24
C GLU A 97 -15.49 18.04 3.92
N SER A 98 -14.56 18.09 4.87
CA SER A 98 -14.06 16.94 5.61
C SER A 98 -13.89 17.28 7.08
N VAL A 99 -14.10 16.28 7.94
CA VAL A 99 -13.69 16.31 9.34
C VAL A 99 -12.40 15.51 9.48
N TYR A 100 -11.40 16.08 10.12
CA TYR A 100 -10.12 15.43 10.37
C TYR A 100 -10.00 15.07 11.83
N ILE A 101 -9.51 13.85 12.10
CA ILE A 101 -9.29 13.31 13.44
C ILE A 101 -7.88 12.73 13.56
N ILE A 102 -7.35 12.70 14.79
CA ILE A 102 -6.01 12.21 15.07
C ILE A 102 -5.97 11.19 16.22
N HIS A 103 -6.95 11.18 17.13
CA HIS A 103 -6.95 10.30 18.30
C HIS A 103 -7.26 8.85 17.94
N PRO A 104 -6.45 7.85 18.40
CA PRO A 104 -6.71 6.43 18.14
C PRO A 104 -8.07 5.94 18.62
N GLU A 105 -8.61 6.49 19.71
CA GLU A 105 -9.94 6.16 20.23
C GLU A 105 -11.06 6.60 19.29
N ASP A 106 -10.95 7.81 18.72
CA ASP A 106 -11.90 8.29 17.71
C ASP A 106 -11.82 7.44 16.43
N VAL A 107 -10.61 7.02 16.07
CA VAL A 107 -10.38 6.11 14.93
C VAL A 107 -11.06 4.77 15.18
N ALA A 108 -10.91 4.19 16.38
CA ALA A 108 -11.58 2.96 16.77
C ALA A 108 -13.11 3.12 16.70
N HIS A 109 -13.61 4.26 17.18
CA HIS A 109 -15.04 4.58 17.15
C HIS A 109 -15.54 4.72 15.70
N LEU A 110 -14.83 5.48 14.85
CA LEU A 110 -15.16 5.62 13.44
C LEU A 110 -15.29 4.27 12.72
N PHE A 111 -14.32 3.36 12.92
CA PHE A 111 -14.36 2.03 12.31
C PHE A 111 -15.49 1.14 12.81
N LYS A 112 -15.93 1.34 14.05
CA LYS A 112 -17.11 0.65 14.60
C LYS A 112 -18.41 1.05 13.88
N PHE A 113 -18.50 2.29 13.38
CA PHE A 113 -19.64 2.86 12.68
C PHE A 113 -19.49 2.92 11.15
N GLU A 114 -18.45 2.28 10.58
CA GLU A 114 -18.24 2.26 9.13
C GLU A 114 -19.24 1.40 8.36
N GLY A 115 -20.02 0.57 9.05
CA GLY A 115 -21.05 -0.29 8.48
C GLY A 115 -20.53 -1.54 7.76
N SER A 116 -21.46 -2.28 7.14
CA SER A 116 -21.14 -3.54 6.43
C SER A 116 -20.52 -3.33 5.05
N TYR A 117 -20.69 -2.14 4.47
CA TYR A 117 -20.19 -1.76 3.17
C TYR A 117 -19.43 -0.43 3.28
N PRO A 118 -18.27 -0.38 3.94
CA PRO A 118 -17.59 0.87 4.24
C PRO A 118 -17.29 1.66 2.96
N GLU A 119 -17.70 2.92 2.93
CA GLU A 119 -17.43 3.82 1.84
C GLU A 119 -16.19 4.67 2.11
N ARG A 120 -15.42 4.95 1.05
CA ARG A 120 -14.25 5.83 1.06
C ARG A 120 -14.47 6.97 0.08
N TYR A 121 -13.71 8.03 0.25
CA TYR A 121 -13.67 9.11 -0.73
C TYR A 121 -13.17 8.57 -2.08
N ASP A 122 -13.93 8.85 -3.10
CA ASP A 122 -13.55 8.55 -4.47
C ASP A 122 -12.53 9.58 -4.95
N ILE A 123 -11.50 9.15 -5.64
CA ILE A 123 -10.55 10.05 -6.28
C ILE A 123 -11.19 10.58 -7.57
N PRO A 124 -11.64 11.86 -7.61
CA PRO A 124 -12.51 12.32 -8.68
C PRO A 124 -11.95 12.16 -10.09
N PRO A 125 -10.65 12.47 -10.36
CA PRO A 125 -10.09 12.32 -11.70
C PRO A 125 -10.04 10.86 -12.17
N TRP A 126 -9.85 9.91 -11.24
CA TRP A 126 -9.82 8.48 -11.58
C TRP A 126 -11.19 7.98 -12.00
N LEU A 127 -12.22 8.27 -11.20
CA LEU A 127 -13.59 7.90 -11.56
C LEU A 127 -14.07 8.62 -12.82
N ALA A 128 -13.68 9.87 -13.03
CA ALA A 128 -14.00 10.59 -14.26
C ALA A 128 -13.41 9.88 -15.49
N TYR A 129 -12.15 9.41 -15.40
CA TYR A 129 -11.55 8.63 -16.48
C TYR A 129 -12.37 7.36 -16.76
N HIS A 130 -12.65 6.54 -15.75
CA HIS A 130 -13.43 5.30 -15.91
C HIS A 130 -14.80 5.57 -16.54
N ARG A 131 -15.50 6.61 -16.08
CA ARG A 131 -16.82 7.00 -16.58
C ARG A 131 -16.78 7.46 -18.03
N TYR A 132 -15.84 8.36 -18.37
CA TYR A 132 -15.80 8.95 -19.71
C TYR A 132 -15.27 8.01 -20.79
N TYR A 133 -14.38 7.10 -20.42
CA TYR A 133 -13.77 6.14 -21.34
C TYR A 133 -14.32 4.73 -21.18
N GLN A 134 -15.42 4.56 -20.43
CA GLN A 134 -16.14 3.29 -20.22
C GLN A 134 -15.21 2.14 -19.81
N LYS A 135 -14.20 2.45 -18.98
CA LYS A 135 -13.27 1.45 -18.46
C LYS A 135 -13.88 0.72 -17.26
N PRO A 136 -13.69 -0.61 -17.16
CA PRO A 136 -14.19 -1.37 -16.03
C PRO A 136 -13.53 -0.92 -14.72
N ILE A 137 -14.24 -1.08 -13.60
CA ILE A 137 -13.75 -0.79 -12.24
C ILE A 137 -13.62 -2.09 -11.45
N GLY A 138 -12.55 -2.20 -10.66
CA GLY A 138 -12.29 -3.32 -9.75
C GLY A 138 -12.57 -2.96 -8.29
N VAL A 139 -11.98 -3.72 -7.39
CA VAL A 139 -12.20 -3.65 -5.93
C VAL A 139 -11.83 -2.29 -5.31
N LEU A 140 -10.95 -1.52 -5.96
CA LEU A 140 -10.56 -0.20 -5.50
C LEU A 140 -11.72 0.80 -5.59
N PHE A 141 -12.48 0.77 -6.69
CA PHE A 141 -13.53 1.74 -7.00
C PHE A 141 -14.95 1.22 -6.78
N LYS A 142 -15.16 -0.10 -6.79
CA LYS A 142 -16.47 -0.69 -6.53
C LYS A 142 -16.99 -0.34 -5.14
N LYS A 143 -18.32 -0.23 -5.01
CA LYS A 143 -19.04 0.10 -3.78
C LYS A 143 -20.07 -0.97 -3.44
N SER A 144 -20.59 -0.92 -2.23
CA SER A 144 -21.71 -1.73 -1.73
C SER A 144 -21.53 -3.23 -2.04
N GLY A 145 -22.58 -3.91 -2.46
CA GLY A 145 -22.59 -5.37 -2.72
C GLY A 145 -21.63 -5.80 -3.82
N THR A 146 -21.42 -4.98 -4.86
CA THR A 146 -20.48 -5.30 -5.94
C THR A 146 -19.03 -5.32 -5.45
N TRP A 147 -18.66 -4.38 -4.59
CA TRP A 147 -17.38 -4.40 -3.91
C TRP A 147 -17.20 -5.63 -3.03
N LYS A 148 -18.21 -5.96 -2.21
CA LYS A 148 -18.13 -7.09 -1.28
C LYS A 148 -17.96 -8.40 -2.03
N LYS A 149 -18.67 -8.58 -3.16
CA LYS A 149 -18.53 -9.75 -4.01
C LYS A 149 -17.09 -9.97 -4.46
N ASP A 150 -16.46 -8.95 -5.06
CA ASP A 150 -15.07 -9.04 -5.51
C ASP A 150 -14.11 -9.21 -4.32
N ARG A 151 -14.33 -8.46 -3.25
CA ARG A 151 -13.47 -8.50 -2.07
C ARG A 151 -13.41 -9.87 -1.42
N VAL A 152 -14.53 -10.58 -1.32
CA VAL A 152 -14.58 -11.93 -0.73
C VAL A 152 -13.77 -12.91 -1.57
N VAL A 153 -13.89 -12.85 -2.90
CA VAL A 153 -13.12 -13.72 -3.79
C VAL A 153 -11.63 -13.41 -3.71
N LEU A 154 -11.26 -12.12 -3.79
CA LEU A 154 -9.86 -11.71 -3.68
C LEU A 154 -9.25 -12.07 -2.32
N ASN A 155 -9.98 -11.94 -1.23
CA ASN A 155 -9.46 -12.31 0.09
C ASN A 155 -9.05 -13.78 0.17
N THR A 156 -9.77 -14.67 -0.51
CA THR A 156 -9.42 -16.11 -0.55
C THR A 156 -8.06 -16.32 -1.23
N GLU A 157 -7.81 -15.61 -2.34
CA GLU A 157 -6.61 -15.82 -3.17
C GLU A 157 -5.39 -15.01 -2.70
N VAL A 158 -5.61 -13.88 -1.99
CA VAL A 158 -4.55 -12.90 -1.70
C VAL A 158 -4.27 -12.75 -0.21
N MET A 159 -5.31 -12.90 0.64
CA MET A 159 -5.22 -12.59 2.07
C MET A 159 -5.19 -13.84 2.96
N ALA A 160 -5.57 -15.01 2.43
CA ALA A 160 -5.57 -16.24 3.21
C ALA A 160 -4.12 -16.63 3.62
N PRO A 161 -3.92 -17.19 4.83
CA PRO A 161 -2.60 -17.61 5.29
C PRO A 161 -1.92 -18.63 4.35
N GLU A 162 -2.69 -19.51 3.74
CA GLU A 162 -2.21 -20.51 2.78
C GLU A 162 -1.69 -19.87 1.48
N ALA A 163 -2.31 -18.77 1.05
CA ALA A 163 -1.90 -18.05 -0.15
C ALA A 163 -0.46 -17.51 -0.02
N ILE A 164 -0.06 -17.08 1.19
CA ILE A 164 1.27 -16.55 1.46
C ILE A 164 2.35 -17.58 1.14
N LYS A 165 2.11 -18.85 1.48
CA LYS A 165 3.06 -19.95 1.19
C LYS A 165 3.32 -20.10 -0.30
N ASN A 166 2.31 -19.83 -1.13
CA ASN A 166 2.44 -19.90 -2.58
C ASN A 166 3.26 -18.72 -3.15
N PHE A 167 3.31 -17.58 -2.45
CA PHE A 167 4.04 -16.40 -2.92
C PHE A 167 5.52 -16.43 -2.56
N ILE A 168 5.92 -17.16 -1.52
CA ILE A 168 7.33 -17.27 -1.11
C ILE A 168 8.23 -17.74 -2.28
N PRO A 169 7.94 -18.84 -2.98
CA PRO A 169 8.77 -19.31 -4.09
C PRO A 169 8.77 -18.38 -5.30
N LEU A 170 7.80 -17.45 -5.41
CA LEU A 170 7.74 -16.47 -6.48
C LEU A 170 8.55 -15.21 -6.13
N LEU A 171 8.48 -14.74 -4.87
CA LEU A 171 9.08 -13.47 -4.45
C LEU A 171 10.53 -13.61 -3.98
N ASN A 172 10.89 -14.74 -3.35
CA ASN A 172 12.24 -14.95 -2.84
C ASN A 172 13.32 -14.89 -3.94
N PRO A 173 13.16 -15.53 -5.12
CA PRO A 173 14.13 -15.40 -6.21
C PRO A 173 14.26 -13.96 -6.73
N VAL A 174 13.18 -13.17 -6.77
CA VAL A 174 13.24 -11.77 -7.20
C VAL A 174 14.13 -10.95 -6.26
N SER A 175 14.02 -11.20 -4.95
CA SER A 175 14.88 -10.55 -3.95
C SER A 175 16.36 -10.95 -4.08
N GLN A 176 16.64 -12.20 -4.42
CA GLN A 176 18.00 -12.68 -4.71
C GLN A 176 18.58 -12.05 -5.97
N ASP A 177 17.78 -11.91 -7.02
CA ASP A 177 18.20 -11.24 -8.26
C ASP A 177 18.53 -9.77 -8.02
N PHE A 178 17.79 -9.08 -7.14
CA PHE A 178 18.12 -7.71 -6.77
C PHE A 178 19.49 -7.60 -6.09
N VAL A 179 19.83 -8.53 -5.19
CA VAL A 179 21.17 -8.62 -4.58
C VAL A 179 22.24 -8.86 -5.65
N SER A 180 21.96 -9.76 -6.59
CA SER A 180 22.86 -10.05 -7.72
C SER A 180 23.09 -8.82 -8.60
N LEU A 181 22.04 -8.04 -8.87
CA LEU A 181 22.11 -6.76 -9.55
C LEU A 181 23.04 -5.77 -8.83
N LEU A 182 22.91 -5.63 -7.51
CA LEU A 182 23.78 -4.75 -6.71
C LEU A 182 25.24 -5.22 -6.73
N HIS A 183 25.52 -6.51 -6.58
CA HIS A 183 26.88 -7.03 -6.69
C HIS A 183 27.50 -6.75 -8.08
N LYS A 184 26.73 -6.90 -9.14
CA LYS A 184 27.16 -6.55 -10.50
C LYS A 184 27.52 -5.07 -10.62
N ARG A 185 26.68 -4.17 -10.09
CA ARG A 185 26.95 -2.72 -10.08
C ARG A 185 28.18 -2.36 -9.26
N ILE A 186 28.39 -3.01 -8.11
CA ILE A 186 29.61 -2.84 -7.30
C ILE A 186 30.86 -3.19 -8.14
N LYS A 187 30.80 -4.32 -8.84
CA LYS A 187 31.89 -4.77 -9.73
C LYS A 187 32.12 -3.77 -10.86
N GLN A 188 31.06 -3.26 -11.48
CA GLN A 188 31.14 -2.27 -12.55
C GLN A 188 31.71 -0.92 -12.08
N GLN A 189 31.37 -0.46 -10.87
CA GLN A 189 31.92 0.77 -10.30
C GLN A 189 33.39 0.62 -9.86
N GLY A 190 33.87 -0.60 -9.62
CA GLY A 190 35.26 -0.89 -9.29
C GLY A 190 35.74 -0.37 -7.94
N SER A 191 34.85 0.22 -7.12
CA SER A 191 35.19 0.86 -5.83
C SER A 191 34.95 -0.02 -4.61
N GLY A 192 34.60 -1.29 -4.79
CA GLY A 192 34.24 -2.22 -3.71
C GLY A 192 32.90 -1.91 -3.02
N LYS A 193 32.15 -0.94 -3.52
CA LYS A 193 30.84 -0.53 -3.03
C LYS A 193 30.02 0.02 -4.20
N PHE A 194 28.69 0.02 -4.06
CA PHE A 194 27.81 0.76 -4.95
C PHE A 194 27.40 2.07 -4.29
N VAL A 195 27.41 3.16 -5.04
CA VAL A 195 26.89 4.47 -4.61
C VAL A 195 25.91 4.95 -5.67
N GLY A 196 24.67 5.22 -5.28
CA GLY A 196 23.67 5.70 -6.21
C GLY A 196 22.26 5.80 -5.63
N ASP A 197 21.37 6.36 -6.43
CA ASP A 197 19.92 6.30 -6.20
C ASP A 197 19.38 5.01 -6.82
N ILE A 198 18.71 4.18 -6.02
CA ILE A 198 18.14 2.90 -6.45
C ILE A 198 16.62 2.98 -6.66
N LYS A 199 16.08 4.18 -6.76
CA LYS A 199 14.63 4.38 -6.92
C LYS A 199 14.08 3.58 -8.09
N GLU A 200 14.68 3.71 -9.27
CA GLU A 200 14.24 3.01 -10.48
C GLU A 200 14.35 1.49 -10.34
N ASP A 201 15.43 1.01 -9.71
CA ASP A 201 15.61 -0.41 -9.44
C ASP A 201 14.54 -0.98 -8.51
N LEU A 202 14.10 -0.19 -7.51
CA LEU A 202 13.01 -0.59 -6.62
C LEU A 202 11.67 -0.63 -7.35
N PHE A 203 11.44 0.24 -8.33
CA PHE A 203 10.26 0.14 -9.21
C PHE A 203 10.29 -1.13 -10.06
N HIS A 204 11.45 -1.46 -10.62
CA HIS A 204 11.65 -2.71 -11.37
C HIS A 204 11.43 -3.93 -10.49
N PHE A 205 11.99 -3.93 -9.28
CA PHE A 205 11.80 -4.99 -8.30
C PHE A 205 10.32 -5.19 -7.94
N ALA A 206 9.61 -4.11 -7.60
CA ALA A 206 8.21 -4.17 -7.23
C ALA A 206 7.32 -4.63 -8.41
N PHE A 207 7.61 -4.17 -9.63
CA PHE A 207 6.86 -4.59 -10.80
C PHE A 207 7.12 -6.05 -11.17
N GLU A 208 8.36 -6.51 -11.10
CA GLU A 208 8.73 -7.92 -11.29
C GLU A 208 8.04 -8.81 -10.27
N SER A 209 8.03 -8.39 -9.00
CA SER A 209 7.40 -9.11 -7.90
C SER A 209 5.89 -9.24 -8.09
N ILE A 210 5.20 -8.12 -8.32
CA ILE A 210 3.73 -8.16 -8.46
C ILE A 210 3.30 -8.90 -9.72
N THR A 211 4.00 -8.79 -10.83
CA THR A 211 3.68 -9.53 -12.06
C THR A 211 3.91 -11.02 -11.88
N ASN A 212 4.97 -11.42 -11.20
CA ASN A 212 5.21 -12.83 -10.88
C ASN A 212 4.10 -13.41 -9.98
N VAL A 213 3.64 -12.66 -8.99
CA VAL A 213 2.50 -13.09 -8.13
C VAL A 213 1.18 -13.14 -8.91
N MET A 214 0.93 -12.16 -9.82
CA MET A 214 -0.31 -12.13 -10.59
C MET A 214 -0.37 -13.23 -11.65
N PHE A 215 0.74 -13.50 -12.33
CA PHE A 215 0.77 -14.33 -13.54
C PHE A 215 1.57 -15.64 -13.40
N GLY A 216 2.36 -15.81 -12.32
CA GLY A 216 3.27 -16.95 -12.15
C GLY A 216 4.48 -16.92 -13.10
N GLU A 217 4.77 -15.77 -13.70
CA GLU A 217 5.80 -15.62 -14.73
C GLU A 217 6.64 -14.34 -14.51
N ARG A 218 7.92 -14.41 -14.85
CA ARG A 218 8.91 -13.34 -14.73
C ARG A 218 8.96 -12.49 -16.02
N LEU A 219 9.11 -11.18 -15.86
CA LEU A 219 9.26 -10.24 -16.99
C LEU A 219 10.72 -9.85 -17.28
N GLY A 220 11.66 -10.21 -16.40
CA GLY A 220 13.08 -9.89 -16.56
C GLY A 220 13.42 -8.42 -16.27
N MET A 221 12.70 -7.77 -15.36
CA MET A 221 12.92 -6.35 -15.05
C MET A 221 14.24 -6.06 -14.33
N LEU A 222 14.87 -7.08 -13.75
CA LEU A 222 16.17 -6.97 -13.07
C LEU A 222 17.33 -7.48 -13.93
N GLU A 223 17.09 -7.77 -15.21
CA GLU A 223 18.09 -8.16 -16.19
C GLU A 223 18.82 -6.94 -16.78
N GLU A 224 19.85 -7.17 -17.59
CA GLU A 224 20.64 -6.08 -18.21
C GLU A 224 19.83 -5.21 -19.17
N THR A 225 18.92 -5.81 -19.90
CA THR A 225 18.03 -5.13 -20.84
C THR A 225 16.61 -5.19 -20.33
N VAL A 226 16.20 -4.09 -19.71
CA VAL A 226 14.82 -3.96 -19.22
C VAL A 226 13.84 -3.95 -20.39
N ASN A 227 12.74 -4.67 -20.26
CA ASN A 227 11.67 -4.69 -21.25
C ASN A 227 11.04 -3.29 -21.40
N PRO A 228 11.18 -2.62 -22.58
CA PRO A 228 10.70 -1.24 -22.76
C PRO A 228 9.18 -1.09 -22.59
N GLU A 229 8.43 -2.15 -22.85
CA GLU A 229 6.98 -2.14 -22.71
C GLU A 229 6.55 -2.18 -21.21
N ALA A 230 7.32 -2.89 -20.41
CA ALA A 230 7.14 -2.93 -18.97
C ALA A 230 7.54 -1.59 -18.32
N GLN A 231 8.64 -0.98 -18.78
CA GLN A 231 9.04 0.37 -18.35
C GLN A 231 7.93 1.40 -18.60
N LYS A 232 7.29 1.37 -19.77
CA LYS A 232 6.16 2.25 -20.08
C LYS A 232 4.99 2.11 -19.10
N PHE A 233 4.77 0.91 -18.55
CA PHE A 233 3.72 0.70 -17.54
C PHE A 233 4.11 1.40 -16.23
N ILE A 234 5.33 1.22 -15.76
CA ILE A 234 5.86 1.87 -14.55
C ILE A 234 5.77 3.40 -14.68
N ASP A 235 6.27 3.95 -15.80
CA ASP A 235 6.22 5.39 -16.07
C ASP A 235 4.78 5.93 -16.08
N ALA A 236 3.85 5.14 -16.62
CA ALA A 236 2.44 5.51 -16.67
C ALA A 236 1.80 5.53 -15.27
N VAL A 237 2.09 4.55 -14.40
CA VAL A 237 1.61 4.52 -13.01
C VAL A 237 2.15 5.72 -12.24
N TYR A 238 3.46 5.97 -12.33
CA TYR A 238 4.09 7.14 -11.73
C TYR A 238 3.42 8.45 -12.21
N LYS A 239 3.22 8.59 -13.51
CA LYS A 239 2.59 9.77 -14.12
C LYS A 239 1.14 9.93 -13.69
N MET A 240 0.39 8.83 -13.55
CA MET A 240 -0.99 8.83 -13.08
C MET A 240 -1.09 9.41 -11.66
N PHE A 241 -0.22 9.02 -10.73
CA PHE A 241 -0.17 9.58 -9.38
C PHE A 241 0.13 11.09 -9.40
N HIS A 242 1.16 11.51 -10.12
CA HIS A 242 1.58 12.92 -10.20
C HIS A 242 0.53 13.83 -10.83
N THR A 243 -0.17 13.36 -11.86
CA THR A 243 -1.24 14.14 -12.50
C THR A 243 -2.52 14.18 -11.69
N SER A 244 -2.70 13.28 -10.72
CA SER A 244 -3.93 13.23 -9.90
C SER A 244 -4.05 14.40 -8.95
N VAL A 245 -2.96 14.79 -8.28
CA VAL A 245 -3.00 15.82 -7.22
C VAL A 245 -3.54 17.18 -7.71
N PRO A 246 -3.10 17.74 -8.84
CA PRO A 246 -3.68 18.98 -9.37
C PRO A 246 -5.16 18.87 -9.72
N LEU A 247 -5.66 17.65 -9.96
CA LEU A 247 -7.04 17.40 -10.40
C LEU A 247 -8.00 17.10 -9.24
N LEU A 248 -7.54 17.05 -7.98
CA LEU A 248 -8.37 16.63 -6.83
C LEU A 248 -9.43 17.65 -6.43
N ASN A 249 -9.10 18.95 -6.46
CA ASN A 249 -9.89 19.98 -5.80
C ASN A 249 -10.81 20.78 -6.75
N VAL A 250 -10.77 20.48 -8.04
CA VAL A 250 -11.60 21.11 -9.06
C VAL A 250 -12.33 20.01 -9.84
N PRO A 251 -13.61 20.21 -10.18
CA PRO A 251 -14.37 19.21 -10.93
C PRO A 251 -13.64 18.78 -12.22
N PRO A 252 -13.43 17.47 -12.44
CA PRO A 252 -12.72 16.96 -13.61
C PRO A 252 -13.35 17.38 -14.95
N GLU A 253 -14.64 17.68 -14.93
CA GLU A 253 -15.40 18.19 -16.08
C GLU A 253 -14.80 19.46 -16.65
N LEU A 254 -14.34 20.38 -15.80
CA LEU A 254 -13.70 21.63 -16.22
C LEU A 254 -12.35 21.36 -16.90
N TYR A 255 -11.53 20.50 -16.33
CA TYR A 255 -10.26 20.12 -16.95
C TYR A 255 -10.45 19.45 -18.31
N ARG A 256 -11.49 18.63 -18.44
CA ARG A 256 -11.88 18.00 -19.70
C ARG A 256 -12.38 19.01 -20.71
N LEU A 257 -13.26 19.92 -20.30
CA LEU A 257 -13.84 20.97 -21.17
C LEU A 257 -12.74 21.83 -21.80
N PHE A 258 -11.80 22.28 -20.97
CA PHE A 258 -10.67 23.09 -21.43
C PHE A 258 -9.52 22.29 -22.01
N ARG A 259 -9.62 20.96 -22.08
CA ARG A 259 -8.59 20.05 -22.59
C ARG A 259 -7.20 20.36 -22.03
N THR A 260 -7.11 20.62 -20.73
CA THR A 260 -5.86 21.02 -20.08
C THR A 260 -4.77 19.97 -20.31
N LYS A 261 -3.49 20.39 -20.29
CA LYS A 261 -2.36 19.47 -20.44
C LYS A 261 -2.38 18.39 -19.36
N THR A 262 -2.62 18.77 -18.10
CA THR A 262 -2.69 17.84 -16.96
C THR A 262 -3.74 16.74 -17.17
N TRP A 263 -4.94 17.12 -17.67
CA TRP A 263 -5.99 16.13 -17.96
C TRP A 263 -5.60 15.19 -19.09
N ARG A 264 -5.04 15.72 -20.20
CA ARG A 264 -4.56 14.87 -21.31
C ARG A 264 -3.48 13.90 -20.86
N ASP A 265 -2.53 14.38 -20.06
CA ASP A 265 -1.46 13.57 -19.51
C ASP A 265 -1.99 12.47 -18.57
N HIS A 266 -3.01 12.81 -17.75
CA HIS A 266 -3.68 11.88 -16.87
C HIS A 266 -4.40 10.75 -17.64
N VAL A 267 -5.15 11.12 -18.67
CA VAL A 267 -5.84 10.18 -19.57
C VAL A 267 -4.84 9.27 -20.28
N ALA A 268 -3.77 9.84 -20.86
CA ALA A 268 -2.75 9.05 -21.53
C ALA A 268 -2.03 8.05 -20.60
N ALA A 269 -1.83 8.44 -19.33
CA ALA A 269 -1.28 7.53 -18.33
C ALA A 269 -2.22 6.35 -18.06
N TRP A 270 -3.50 6.61 -17.82
CA TRP A 270 -4.51 5.57 -17.61
C TRP A 270 -4.71 4.67 -18.84
N ASP A 271 -4.74 5.25 -20.05
CA ASP A 271 -4.81 4.47 -21.29
C ASP A 271 -3.63 3.49 -21.42
N THR A 272 -2.43 3.96 -21.05
CA THR A 272 -1.23 3.10 -21.06
C THR A 272 -1.36 1.98 -20.03
N ILE A 273 -1.79 2.29 -18.79
CA ILE A 273 -2.00 1.29 -17.72
C ILE A 273 -2.98 0.21 -18.17
N PHE A 274 -4.17 0.61 -18.66
CA PHE A 274 -5.18 -0.35 -19.09
C PHE A 274 -4.71 -1.19 -20.29
N ASN A 275 -4.19 -0.56 -21.32
CA ASN A 275 -3.76 -1.26 -22.53
C ASN A 275 -2.63 -2.27 -22.25
N LYS A 276 -1.69 -1.92 -21.33
CA LYS A 276 -0.61 -2.83 -20.96
C LYS A 276 -1.10 -3.97 -20.04
N ALA A 277 -1.90 -3.65 -19.03
CA ALA A 277 -2.46 -4.67 -18.14
C ALA A 277 -3.35 -5.65 -18.91
N GLU A 278 -4.17 -5.18 -19.85
CA GLU A 278 -4.98 -6.03 -20.72
C GLU A 278 -4.11 -6.91 -21.62
N LYS A 279 -3.06 -6.34 -22.24
CA LYS A 279 -2.12 -7.09 -23.06
C LYS A 279 -1.43 -8.19 -22.25
N TYR A 280 -0.92 -7.90 -21.06
CA TYR A 280 -0.30 -8.91 -20.21
C TYR A 280 -1.33 -9.97 -19.80
N THR A 281 -2.51 -9.58 -19.34
CA THR A 281 -3.56 -10.51 -18.96
C THR A 281 -3.93 -11.45 -20.12
N GLU A 282 -4.06 -10.93 -21.34
CA GLU A 282 -4.39 -11.74 -22.52
C GLU A 282 -3.26 -12.72 -22.87
N ILE A 283 -2.00 -12.28 -22.88
CA ILE A 283 -0.85 -13.16 -23.16
C ILE A 283 -0.83 -14.32 -22.16
N PHE A 284 -0.88 -14.02 -20.87
CA PHE A 284 -0.85 -15.06 -19.84
C PHE A 284 -2.11 -15.93 -19.84
N TYR A 285 -3.27 -15.37 -20.15
CA TYR A 285 -4.51 -16.15 -20.32
C TYR A 285 -4.40 -17.17 -21.47
N GLN A 286 -3.83 -16.78 -22.60
CA GLN A 286 -3.60 -17.69 -23.72
C GLN A 286 -2.59 -18.78 -23.36
N ASP A 287 -1.53 -18.45 -22.65
CA ASP A 287 -0.55 -19.43 -22.19
C ASP A 287 -1.15 -20.42 -21.18
N LEU A 288 -1.98 -19.95 -20.25
CA LEU A 288 -2.71 -20.79 -19.30
C LEU A 288 -3.61 -21.81 -20.03
N ARG A 289 -4.24 -21.41 -21.14
CA ARG A 289 -5.09 -22.32 -21.95
C ARG A 289 -4.30 -23.40 -22.67
N ARG A 290 -3.01 -23.19 -22.95
CA ARG A 290 -2.14 -24.14 -23.63
C ARG A 290 -1.46 -25.12 -22.68
N LYS A 291 -1.23 -24.71 -21.42
CA LYS A 291 -0.59 -25.54 -20.39
C LYS A 291 -1.57 -26.57 -19.83
N THR A 292 -1.21 -27.84 -19.88
CA THR A 292 -2.00 -28.94 -19.31
C THR A 292 -1.64 -29.24 -17.87
N GLU A 293 -0.43 -28.89 -17.44
CA GLU A 293 0.07 -29.10 -16.09
C GLU A 293 0.91 -27.90 -15.62
N PHE A 294 0.85 -27.61 -14.33
CA PHE A 294 1.67 -26.58 -13.67
C PHE A 294 2.58 -27.26 -12.67
N ARG A 295 3.89 -27.02 -12.79
CA ARG A 295 4.89 -27.48 -11.82
C ARG A 295 4.88 -26.65 -10.53
N ASN A 296 4.52 -25.36 -10.66
CA ASN A 296 4.52 -24.38 -9.57
C ASN A 296 3.15 -23.68 -9.49
N TYR A 297 2.99 -22.80 -8.49
CA TYR A 297 1.80 -21.94 -8.37
C TYR A 297 1.65 -21.06 -9.63
N PRO A 298 0.51 -21.12 -10.31
CA PRO A 298 0.34 -20.50 -11.63
C PRO A 298 -0.07 -19.01 -11.59
N GLY A 299 -0.04 -18.39 -10.42
CA GLY A 299 -0.42 -16.99 -10.23
C GLY A 299 -1.89 -16.78 -9.88
N ILE A 300 -2.18 -15.57 -9.37
CA ILE A 300 -3.53 -15.19 -8.92
C ILE A 300 -4.53 -15.18 -10.09
N LEU A 301 -4.12 -14.72 -11.28
CA LEU A 301 -5.00 -14.72 -12.47
C LEU A 301 -5.63 -16.10 -12.72
N TYR A 302 -4.79 -17.14 -12.70
CA TYR A 302 -5.28 -18.51 -12.88
C TYR A 302 -6.30 -18.93 -11.80
N CYS A 303 -6.00 -18.63 -10.54
CA CYS A 303 -6.87 -18.98 -9.41
C CYS A 303 -8.23 -18.27 -9.52
N LEU A 304 -8.24 -16.98 -9.87
CA LEU A 304 -9.46 -16.21 -10.08
C LEU A 304 -10.31 -16.79 -11.24
N LEU A 305 -9.67 -17.11 -12.36
CA LEU A 305 -10.34 -17.71 -13.52
C LEU A 305 -10.90 -19.10 -13.20
N LYS A 306 -10.13 -19.94 -12.51
CA LYS A 306 -10.53 -21.28 -12.10
C LYS A 306 -11.68 -21.28 -11.11
N SER A 307 -11.75 -20.26 -10.24
CA SER A 307 -12.80 -20.15 -9.23
C SER A 307 -14.20 -20.00 -9.84
N GLU A 308 -14.31 -19.49 -11.07
CA GLU A 308 -15.56 -19.17 -11.78
C GLU A 308 -16.51 -18.23 -10.97
N LYS A 309 -16.00 -17.59 -9.91
CA LYS A 309 -16.78 -16.71 -9.01
C LYS A 309 -16.87 -15.27 -9.47
N MET A 310 -16.04 -14.89 -10.45
CA MET A 310 -15.98 -13.54 -11.02
C MET A 310 -16.17 -13.59 -12.54
N LEU A 311 -16.80 -12.56 -13.10
CA LEU A 311 -16.83 -12.37 -14.56
C LEU A 311 -15.42 -12.02 -15.05
N LEU A 312 -15.12 -12.41 -16.29
CA LEU A 312 -13.79 -12.15 -16.89
C LEU A 312 -13.42 -10.65 -16.87
N GLU A 313 -14.40 -9.78 -17.13
CA GLU A 313 -14.18 -8.32 -17.08
C GLU A 313 -13.85 -7.83 -15.65
N ASP A 314 -14.49 -8.40 -14.61
CA ASP A 314 -14.17 -8.10 -13.22
C ASP A 314 -12.77 -8.63 -12.85
N VAL A 315 -12.38 -9.81 -13.34
CA VAL A 315 -11.01 -10.34 -13.14
C VAL A 315 -10.00 -9.40 -13.78
N LYS A 316 -10.18 -8.99 -15.04
CA LYS A 316 -9.30 -8.05 -15.74
C LYS A 316 -9.17 -6.72 -15.01
N ALA A 317 -10.28 -6.14 -14.54
CA ALA A 317 -10.28 -4.89 -13.80
C ALA A 317 -9.50 -5.02 -12.49
N ASN A 318 -9.74 -6.08 -11.71
CA ASN A 318 -9.04 -6.31 -10.44
C ASN A 318 -7.54 -6.55 -10.65
N ILE A 319 -7.14 -7.32 -11.65
CA ILE A 319 -5.72 -7.53 -12.00
C ILE A 319 -5.06 -6.20 -12.39
N THR A 320 -5.73 -5.36 -13.20
CA THR A 320 -5.20 -4.02 -13.57
C THR A 320 -4.98 -3.13 -12.35
N GLU A 321 -5.96 -3.07 -11.44
CA GLU A 321 -5.85 -2.29 -10.21
C GLU A 321 -4.77 -2.82 -9.27
N MET A 322 -4.61 -4.14 -9.17
CA MET A 322 -3.58 -4.76 -8.33
C MET A 322 -2.17 -4.54 -8.88
N LEU A 323 -1.98 -4.64 -10.20
CA LEU A 323 -0.72 -4.31 -10.86
C LEU A 323 -0.34 -2.85 -10.63
N ALA A 324 -1.26 -1.91 -10.90
CA ALA A 324 -1.00 -0.49 -10.69
C ALA A 324 -0.75 -0.13 -9.22
N GLY A 325 -1.48 -0.77 -8.29
CA GLY A 325 -1.33 -0.53 -6.86
C GLY A 325 -0.08 -1.13 -6.23
N GLY A 326 0.51 -2.17 -6.84
CA GLY A 326 1.65 -2.92 -6.26
C GLY A 326 3.03 -2.32 -6.58
N VAL A 327 3.15 -1.39 -7.54
CA VAL A 327 4.45 -0.87 -7.98
C VAL A 327 4.93 0.26 -7.07
N ASP A 328 4.31 1.43 -7.16
CA ASP A 328 4.78 2.65 -6.49
C ASP A 328 4.72 2.54 -4.97
N THR A 329 3.71 1.86 -4.42
CA THR A 329 3.51 1.78 -2.98
C THR A 329 4.62 0.97 -2.29
N THR A 330 4.96 -0.19 -2.82
CA THR A 330 6.01 -1.05 -2.26
C THR A 330 7.39 -0.46 -2.48
N SER A 331 7.69 0.03 -3.69
CA SER A 331 8.98 0.65 -4.00
C SER A 331 9.26 1.88 -3.14
N MET A 332 8.26 2.77 -2.94
CA MET A 332 8.43 3.93 -2.07
C MET A 332 8.60 3.54 -0.60
N THR A 333 7.87 2.52 -0.12
CA THR A 333 8.04 2.03 1.26
C THR A 333 9.45 1.47 1.46
N LEU A 334 9.97 0.68 0.53
CA LEU A 334 11.33 0.17 0.57
C LEU A 334 12.39 1.28 0.49
N GLN A 335 12.17 2.31 -0.35
CA GLN A 335 13.07 3.45 -0.43
C GLN A 335 13.15 4.19 0.90
N TRP A 336 12.01 4.47 1.54
CA TRP A 336 11.96 5.08 2.86
C TRP A 336 12.56 4.18 3.95
N HIS A 337 12.32 2.87 3.88
CA HIS A 337 12.92 1.93 4.85
C HIS A 337 14.45 1.93 4.77
N LEU A 338 15.00 1.87 3.55
CA LEU A 338 16.44 1.91 3.35
C LEU A 338 17.04 3.26 3.81
N TYR A 339 16.32 4.36 3.59
CA TYR A 339 16.72 5.69 4.08
C TYR A 339 16.81 5.71 5.60
N GLU A 340 15.77 5.29 6.31
CA GLU A 340 15.76 5.28 7.78
C GLU A 340 16.80 4.30 8.37
N MET A 341 16.94 3.15 7.74
CA MET A 341 17.93 2.15 8.13
C MET A 341 19.38 2.67 7.92
N ALA A 342 19.65 3.38 6.83
CA ALA A 342 20.96 3.96 6.54
C ALA A 342 21.34 5.11 7.49
N ARG A 343 20.36 5.80 8.07
CA ARG A 343 20.54 6.85 9.10
C ARG A 343 20.65 6.28 10.51
N SER A 344 20.17 5.06 10.74
CA SER A 344 20.08 4.43 12.05
C SER A 344 20.89 3.14 12.08
N LEU A 345 22.24 3.27 11.98
CA LEU A 345 23.17 2.13 11.84
C LEU A 345 23.09 1.13 13.00
N ASN A 346 22.79 1.58 14.22
CA ASN A 346 22.55 0.70 15.36
C ASN A 346 21.28 -0.15 15.18
N VAL A 347 20.21 0.43 14.63
CA VAL A 347 18.99 -0.32 14.32
C VAL A 347 19.26 -1.29 13.17
N GLN A 348 20.01 -0.87 12.16
CA GLN A 348 20.41 -1.76 11.05
C GLN A 348 21.17 -2.98 11.56
N GLU A 349 22.11 -2.81 12.51
CA GLU A 349 22.86 -3.95 13.08
C GLU A 349 21.94 -4.87 13.88
N MET A 350 21.03 -4.35 14.70
CA MET A 350 20.04 -5.18 15.41
C MET A 350 19.19 -6.01 14.44
N LEU A 351 18.73 -5.39 13.35
CA LEU A 351 17.97 -6.09 12.30
C LEU A 351 18.80 -7.19 11.63
N ARG A 352 20.08 -6.88 11.33
CA ARG A 352 21.00 -7.83 10.74
C ARG A 352 21.28 -9.02 11.66
N GLU A 353 21.52 -8.78 12.94
CA GLU A 353 21.71 -9.83 13.94
C GLU A 353 20.48 -10.75 14.03
N GLU A 354 19.26 -10.20 14.04
CA GLU A 354 18.02 -10.97 14.03
C GLU A 354 17.95 -11.86 12.78
N VAL A 355 18.20 -11.28 11.60
CA VAL A 355 18.16 -12.00 10.31
C VAL A 355 19.18 -13.13 10.26
N LEU A 356 20.44 -12.88 10.68
CA LEU A 356 21.48 -13.92 10.69
C LEU A 356 21.20 -15.03 11.71
N ASN A 357 20.63 -14.68 12.87
CA ASN A 357 20.20 -15.67 13.86
C ASN A 357 19.05 -16.53 13.32
N ALA A 358 18.04 -15.89 12.69
CA ALA A 358 16.93 -16.59 12.07
C ALA A 358 17.41 -17.52 10.94
N ARG A 359 18.39 -17.08 10.13
CA ARG A 359 18.99 -17.90 9.05
C ARG A 359 19.62 -19.17 9.60
N ARG A 360 20.40 -19.07 10.68
CA ARG A 360 21.04 -20.21 11.32
C ARG A 360 20.04 -21.20 11.90
N GLN A 361 19.03 -20.68 12.63
CA GLN A 361 18.03 -21.52 13.30
C GLN A 361 17.03 -22.16 12.31
N ALA A 362 16.76 -21.49 11.21
CA ALA A 362 15.87 -22.02 10.17
C ALA A 362 16.54 -23.05 9.24
N GLU A 363 17.86 -23.28 9.36
CA GLU A 363 18.62 -24.22 8.53
C GLU A 363 18.40 -23.99 7.02
N GLY A 364 18.27 -22.71 6.62
CA GLY A 364 18.03 -22.31 5.24
C GLY A 364 16.54 -22.33 4.79
N ASP A 365 15.61 -22.83 5.61
CA ASP A 365 14.18 -22.78 5.31
C ASP A 365 13.63 -21.34 5.46
N ILE A 366 13.42 -20.69 4.32
CA ILE A 366 12.94 -19.32 4.29
C ILE A 366 11.53 -19.16 4.93
N SER A 367 10.69 -20.19 4.87
CA SER A 367 9.35 -20.15 5.47
C SER A 367 9.41 -20.13 7.00
N LYS A 368 10.35 -20.88 7.59
CA LYS A 368 10.63 -20.85 9.02
C LYS A 368 11.28 -19.51 9.41
N MET A 369 12.26 -19.06 8.64
CA MET A 369 12.95 -17.80 8.87
C MET A 369 12.00 -16.60 8.93
N LEU A 370 11.01 -16.54 8.04
CA LEU A 370 9.99 -15.50 8.04
C LEU A 370 9.17 -15.42 9.34
N GLN A 371 9.11 -16.48 10.14
CA GLN A 371 8.43 -16.46 11.45
C GLN A 371 9.33 -15.94 12.57
N MET A 372 10.64 -15.90 12.35
CA MET A 372 11.68 -15.62 13.36
C MET A 372 12.27 -14.20 13.24
N VAL A 373 11.66 -13.32 12.45
CA VAL A 373 12.12 -11.93 12.22
C VAL A 373 11.06 -10.90 12.65
N PRO A 374 10.63 -10.88 13.92
CA PRO A 374 9.63 -9.95 14.42
C PRO A 374 10.11 -8.49 14.42
N LEU A 375 11.39 -8.21 14.72
CA LEU A 375 11.96 -6.87 14.72
C LEU A 375 12.01 -6.32 13.28
N LEU A 376 12.37 -7.13 12.30
CA LEU A 376 12.33 -6.75 10.89
C LEU A 376 10.91 -6.39 10.44
N LYS A 377 9.90 -7.17 10.81
CA LYS A 377 8.51 -6.83 10.55
C LYS A 377 8.06 -5.56 11.28
N ALA A 378 8.57 -5.36 12.49
CA ALA A 378 8.35 -4.14 13.26
C ALA A 378 8.98 -2.91 12.59
N SER A 379 10.15 -3.05 11.95
CA SER A 379 10.80 -1.95 11.22
C SER A 379 10.01 -1.49 9.99
N ILE A 380 9.34 -2.40 9.29
CA ILE A 380 8.41 -2.03 8.20
C ILE A 380 7.22 -1.22 8.75
N LYS A 381 6.67 -1.61 9.91
CA LYS A 381 5.60 -0.84 10.57
C LYS A 381 6.09 0.56 10.97
N GLU A 382 7.31 0.65 11.48
CA GLU A 382 7.90 1.92 11.88
C GLU A 382 8.15 2.84 10.67
N THR A 383 8.60 2.27 9.55
CA THR A 383 8.71 3.03 8.29
C THR A 383 7.35 3.58 7.87
N LEU A 384 6.29 2.77 7.91
CA LEU A 384 4.94 3.21 7.54
C LEU A 384 4.33 4.18 8.56
N ARG A 385 4.82 4.23 9.79
CA ARG A 385 4.46 5.29 10.75
C ARG A 385 5.09 6.62 10.38
N LEU A 386 6.40 6.61 10.09
CA LEU A 386 7.14 7.82 9.72
C LEU A 386 6.81 8.29 8.29
N HIS A 387 6.70 7.36 7.37
CA HIS A 387 6.48 7.63 5.95
C HIS A 387 5.29 6.83 5.40
N PRO A 388 4.05 7.09 5.89
CA PRO A 388 2.88 6.39 5.38
C PRO A 388 2.65 6.76 3.91
N ILE A 389 2.44 5.77 3.06
CA ILE A 389 2.20 6.00 1.62
C ILE A 389 0.95 6.87 1.40
N SER A 390 -0.14 6.57 2.10
CA SER A 390 -1.30 7.46 2.18
C SER A 390 -1.21 8.30 3.46
N VAL A 391 -1.40 9.60 3.35
CA VAL A 391 -1.28 10.51 4.51
C VAL A 391 -2.56 10.57 5.34
N THR A 392 -3.69 10.12 4.78
CA THR A 392 -4.99 10.00 5.46
C THR A 392 -5.69 8.69 5.14
N LEU A 393 -6.54 8.20 6.06
CA LEU A 393 -7.57 7.20 5.80
C LEU A 393 -8.95 7.86 5.84
N GLN A 394 -9.86 7.40 4.99
CA GLN A 394 -11.12 8.09 4.73
C GLN A 394 -12.30 7.15 4.93
N ARG A 395 -13.36 7.64 5.59
CA ARG A 395 -14.62 6.92 5.77
C ARG A 395 -15.81 7.88 5.70
N TYR A 396 -16.91 7.33 5.21
CA TYR A 396 -18.24 7.89 5.36
C TYR A 396 -19.02 7.00 6.35
N PRO A 397 -19.22 7.42 7.62
CA PRO A 397 -20.00 6.64 8.57
C PRO A 397 -21.45 6.48 8.07
N GLU A 398 -22.04 5.30 8.31
CA GLU A 398 -23.42 5.01 7.89
C GLU A 398 -24.48 5.67 8.79
N SER A 399 -24.13 5.95 10.05
CA SER A 399 -24.99 6.59 11.04
C SER A 399 -24.26 7.75 11.70
N ASP A 400 -25.03 8.61 12.37
CA ASP A 400 -24.48 9.66 13.19
C ASP A 400 -23.57 9.07 14.28
N LEU A 401 -22.45 9.73 14.55
CA LEU A 401 -21.54 9.35 15.62
C LEU A 401 -21.01 10.57 16.35
N VAL A 402 -20.52 10.36 17.57
CA VAL A 402 -19.92 11.42 18.38
C VAL A 402 -18.41 11.24 18.43
N LEU A 403 -17.66 12.26 18.01
CA LEU A 403 -16.20 12.30 18.09
C LEU A 403 -15.78 13.58 18.82
N GLN A 404 -14.95 13.49 19.85
CA GLN A 404 -14.50 14.64 20.66
C GLN A 404 -15.68 15.52 21.13
N ASP A 405 -16.75 14.90 21.62
CA ASP A 405 -18.01 15.55 22.04
C ASP A 405 -18.80 16.27 20.93
N TYR A 406 -18.42 16.17 19.66
CA TYR A 406 -19.16 16.73 18.53
C TYR A 406 -20.00 15.67 17.83
N LEU A 407 -21.23 16.02 17.48
CA LEU A 407 -22.10 15.20 16.65
C LEU A 407 -21.63 15.27 15.18
N ILE A 408 -21.23 14.15 14.63
CA ILE A 408 -20.85 14.01 13.22
C ILE A 408 -22.03 13.36 12.48
N PRO A 409 -22.70 14.07 11.58
CA PRO A 409 -23.81 13.50 10.81
C PRO A 409 -23.36 12.32 9.92
N ALA A 410 -24.25 11.36 9.73
CA ALA A 410 -24.06 10.27 8.77
C ALA A 410 -23.63 10.80 7.40
N LYS A 411 -22.80 10.04 6.68
CA LYS A 411 -22.27 10.40 5.36
C LYS A 411 -21.38 11.66 5.32
N THR A 412 -20.94 12.16 6.47
CA THR A 412 -19.86 13.15 6.54
C THR A 412 -18.52 12.47 6.20
N LEU A 413 -17.70 13.11 5.37
CA LEU A 413 -16.35 12.59 5.12
C LEU A 413 -15.47 12.80 6.34
N VAL A 414 -15.10 11.71 7.00
CA VAL A 414 -14.14 11.72 8.11
C VAL A 414 -12.80 11.19 7.62
N GLN A 415 -11.74 11.94 7.88
CA GLN A 415 -10.38 11.61 7.51
C GLN A 415 -9.50 11.44 8.75
N VAL A 416 -8.89 10.27 8.89
CA VAL A 416 -7.88 9.99 9.91
C VAL A 416 -6.53 10.45 9.38
N ALA A 417 -5.91 11.45 10.01
CA ALA A 417 -4.64 12.02 9.57
C ALA A 417 -3.45 11.18 10.08
N ILE A 418 -3.20 10.04 9.43
CA ILE A 418 -2.23 9.04 9.90
C ILE A 418 -0.78 9.54 9.91
N TYR A 419 -0.41 10.45 9.00
CA TYR A 419 0.92 11.09 9.02
C TYR A 419 1.11 11.96 10.26
N ALA A 420 0.12 12.79 10.59
CA ALA A 420 0.15 13.64 11.77
C ALA A 420 0.09 12.80 13.06
N MET A 421 -0.80 11.80 13.11
CA MET A 421 -0.92 10.87 14.23
C MET A 421 0.41 10.15 14.52
N GLY A 422 1.11 9.69 13.47
CA GLY A 422 2.38 9.02 13.59
C GLY A 422 3.51 9.89 14.17
N ARG A 423 3.35 11.22 14.15
CA ARG A 423 4.32 12.20 14.66
C ARG A 423 3.87 12.93 15.92
N ASP A 424 2.74 12.55 16.48
CA ASP A 424 2.22 13.18 17.69
C ASP A 424 2.93 12.61 18.94
N PRO A 425 3.60 13.46 19.75
CA PRO A 425 4.26 13.03 20.98
C PRO A 425 3.30 12.49 22.04
N ALA A 426 2.01 12.78 21.94
CA ALA A 426 0.99 12.20 22.83
C ALA A 426 0.81 10.68 22.58
N PHE A 427 1.09 10.18 21.38
CA PHE A 427 0.92 8.78 21.03
C PHE A 427 2.25 8.03 20.89
N PHE A 428 3.34 8.73 20.57
CA PHE A 428 4.66 8.13 20.35
C PHE A 428 5.75 8.92 21.07
N SER A 429 6.45 8.28 21.99
CA SER A 429 7.66 8.88 22.59
C SER A 429 8.73 9.04 21.51
N SER A 430 9.40 10.22 21.49
CA SER A 430 10.40 10.55 20.44
C SER A 430 9.87 10.25 19.04
N PRO A 431 8.79 10.95 18.58
CA PRO A 431 8.02 10.54 17.39
C PRO A 431 8.84 10.59 16.10
N ASP A 432 9.88 11.40 16.01
CA ASP A 432 10.74 11.49 14.81
C ASP A 432 11.86 10.44 14.77
N LYS A 433 12.04 9.68 15.86
CA LYS A 433 13.05 8.62 15.91
C LYS A 433 12.52 7.35 15.24
N PHE A 434 13.35 6.77 14.36
CA PHE A 434 13.11 5.44 13.82
C PHE A 434 13.46 4.38 14.87
N ASP A 435 12.44 3.84 15.51
CA ASP A 435 12.56 2.87 16.61
C ASP A 435 11.58 1.72 16.46
N PRO A 436 11.97 0.66 15.76
CA PRO A 436 11.12 -0.52 15.56
C PRO A 436 10.71 -1.25 16.84
N THR A 437 11.49 -1.08 17.93
CA THR A 437 11.24 -1.82 19.17
C THR A 437 9.91 -1.48 19.83
N ARG A 438 9.37 -0.29 19.57
CA ARG A 438 8.06 0.15 20.04
C ARG A 438 6.89 -0.76 19.63
N TRP A 439 7.07 -1.54 18.56
CA TRP A 439 6.06 -2.46 18.04
C TRP A 439 6.18 -3.88 18.59
N LEU A 440 7.17 -4.14 19.45
CA LEU A 440 7.40 -5.45 20.09
C LEU A 440 6.81 -5.53 21.50
N SER A 441 6.37 -4.40 22.09
CA SER A 441 5.79 -4.37 23.43
C SER A 441 4.44 -5.10 23.46
N GLU A 442 4.11 -5.70 24.61
CA GLU A 442 2.87 -6.47 24.83
C GLU A 442 1.64 -5.59 25.09
N ASP A 443 1.82 -4.28 25.21
CA ASP A 443 0.73 -3.35 25.45
C ASP A 443 -0.15 -3.26 24.19
N LYS A 444 -1.24 -4.03 24.21
CA LYS A 444 -2.09 -4.26 23.01
C LYS A 444 -3.23 -3.27 22.87
N ASP A 445 -3.52 -2.47 23.90
CA ASP A 445 -4.65 -1.56 23.87
C ASP A 445 -4.32 -0.36 22.93
N LEU A 446 -5.18 -0.17 21.95
CA LEU A 446 -5.09 0.87 20.92
C LEU A 446 -3.87 0.83 19.99
N ILE A 447 -2.87 -0.07 20.19
CA ILE A 447 -1.69 -0.16 19.31
C ILE A 447 -2.07 -0.44 17.86
N HIS A 448 -3.17 -1.16 17.64
CA HIS A 448 -3.67 -1.45 16.31
C HIS A 448 -4.12 -0.20 15.56
N PHE A 449 -4.69 0.79 16.26
CA PHE A 449 -5.15 2.05 15.67
C PHE A 449 -4.05 3.11 15.59
N ARG A 450 -2.83 2.79 16.08
CA ARG A 450 -1.62 3.60 15.89
C ARG A 450 -0.83 3.20 14.64
N ASN A 451 -1.06 1.99 14.10
CA ASN A 451 -0.44 1.51 12.86
C ASN A 451 -1.48 1.24 11.77
N LEU A 452 -1.71 2.24 10.96
CA LEU A 452 -2.73 2.25 9.91
C LEU A 452 -2.15 2.31 8.50
N GLY A 453 -0.87 2.00 8.32
CA GLY A 453 -0.20 2.08 7.00
C GLY A 453 -0.87 1.27 5.89
N PHE A 454 -1.52 0.15 6.24
CA PHE A 454 -2.33 -0.66 5.33
C PHE A 454 -3.85 -0.46 5.51
N GLY A 455 -4.26 0.53 6.30
CA GLY A 455 -5.65 0.73 6.69
C GLY A 455 -6.15 -0.28 7.72
N TRP A 456 -7.46 -0.32 7.93
CA TRP A 456 -8.13 -1.15 8.92
C TRP A 456 -9.45 -1.71 8.41
N GLY A 457 -9.92 -2.79 9.06
CA GLY A 457 -11.23 -3.39 8.80
C GLY A 457 -11.32 -4.09 7.46
N VAL A 458 -12.54 -4.28 6.98
CA VAL A 458 -12.82 -5.03 5.74
C VAL A 458 -12.33 -4.32 4.47
N ARG A 459 -12.08 -3.00 4.56
CA ARG A 459 -11.50 -2.16 3.48
C ARG A 459 -9.98 -2.00 3.60
N GLN A 460 -9.29 -2.70 4.50
CA GLN A 460 -7.82 -2.69 4.53
C GLN A 460 -7.22 -3.05 3.16
N CYS A 461 -5.96 -2.69 2.94
CA CYS A 461 -5.26 -2.99 1.68
C CYS A 461 -5.41 -4.47 1.28
N VAL A 462 -5.86 -4.73 0.07
CA VAL A 462 -6.01 -6.10 -0.45
C VAL A 462 -4.66 -6.75 -0.71
N GLY A 463 -3.64 -5.97 -1.11
CA GLY A 463 -2.27 -6.44 -1.36
C GLY A 463 -1.38 -6.50 -0.12
N ARG A 464 -1.92 -6.24 1.09
CA ARG A 464 -1.12 -6.14 2.32
C ARG A 464 -0.19 -7.34 2.52
N ARG A 465 -0.70 -8.55 2.37
CA ARG A 465 0.07 -9.79 2.62
C ARG A 465 1.19 -9.99 1.62
N ILE A 466 0.94 -9.65 0.35
CA ILE A 466 1.96 -9.68 -0.70
C ILE A 466 3.05 -8.65 -0.38
N ALA A 467 2.67 -7.40 -0.11
CA ALA A 467 3.61 -6.32 0.16
C ALA A 467 4.45 -6.57 1.43
N GLU A 468 3.82 -7.03 2.54
CA GLU A 468 4.55 -7.37 3.77
C GLU A 468 5.57 -8.50 3.53
N LEU A 469 5.19 -9.52 2.75
CA LEU A 469 6.08 -10.63 2.41
C LEU A 469 7.22 -10.18 1.49
N GLU A 470 6.90 -9.47 0.43
CA GLU A 470 7.83 -8.92 -0.55
C GLU A 470 8.90 -8.05 0.12
N MET A 471 8.48 -7.08 0.92
CA MET A 471 9.40 -6.21 1.66
C MET A 471 10.25 -6.98 2.67
N THR A 472 9.67 -7.95 3.38
CA THR A 472 10.41 -8.76 4.36
C THR A 472 11.48 -9.58 3.67
N LEU A 473 11.18 -10.26 2.55
CA LEU A 473 12.16 -11.03 1.79
C LEU A 473 13.26 -10.14 1.21
N PHE A 474 12.90 -9.01 0.63
CA PHE A 474 13.87 -8.03 0.14
C PHE A 474 14.86 -7.60 1.23
N LEU A 475 14.34 -7.19 2.39
CA LEU A 475 15.16 -6.70 3.49
C LEU A 475 16.01 -7.79 4.13
N ILE A 476 15.54 -9.04 4.20
CA ILE A 476 16.35 -10.19 4.62
C ILE A 476 17.61 -10.27 3.74
N HIS A 477 17.42 -10.30 2.41
CA HIS A 477 18.54 -10.44 1.48
C HIS A 477 19.46 -9.22 1.48
N ILE A 478 18.94 -8.00 1.65
CA ILE A 478 19.77 -6.80 1.77
C ILE A 478 20.63 -6.85 3.04
N LEU A 479 20.03 -7.14 4.20
CA LEU A 479 20.73 -7.18 5.49
C LEU A 479 21.77 -8.31 5.61
N GLU A 480 21.56 -9.40 4.91
CA GLU A 480 22.55 -10.49 4.85
C GLU A 480 23.78 -10.09 4.03
N ASN A 481 23.61 -9.30 2.97
CA ASN A 481 24.65 -9.07 1.97
C ASN A 481 25.32 -7.71 2.08
N PHE A 482 24.62 -6.69 2.57
CA PHE A 482 25.13 -5.31 2.51
C PHE A 482 24.94 -4.55 3.83
N LYS A 483 25.95 -3.73 4.15
CA LYS A 483 25.78 -2.56 5.01
C LYS A 483 25.31 -1.40 4.14
N VAL A 484 24.21 -0.74 4.54
CA VAL A 484 23.61 0.38 3.82
C VAL A 484 23.89 1.66 4.60
N GLU A 485 24.43 2.66 3.96
CA GLU A 485 24.81 3.95 4.55
C GLU A 485 24.28 5.11 3.69
N MET A 486 24.08 6.28 4.30
CA MET A 486 23.81 7.49 3.53
C MET A 486 25.09 7.99 2.83
N GLN A 487 24.98 8.42 1.56
CA GLN A 487 26.12 9.05 0.89
C GLN A 487 26.40 10.45 1.47
N HIS A 488 25.34 11.19 1.77
CA HIS A 488 25.45 12.56 2.32
C HIS A 488 24.61 12.66 3.59
N ILE A 489 25.16 13.35 4.59
CA ILE A 489 24.43 13.69 5.80
C ILE A 489 23.50 14.87 5.47
N GLY A 490 22.22 14.62 5.40
CA GLY A 490 21.19 15.63 5.16
C GLY A 490 19.82 15.01 5.16
N ASP A 491 18.84 15.76 5.68
CA ASP A 491 17.47 15.29 5.71
C ASP A 491 16.85 15.33 4.32
N VAL A 492 16.10 14.27 4.00
CA VAL A 492 15.22 14.21 2.85
C VAL A 492 13.82 14.48 3.34
N ASP A 493 13.20 15.51 2.79
CA ASP A 493 11.83 15.91 3.13
C ASP A 493 10.82 15.13 2.29
N THR A 494 9.56 15.30 2.61
CA THR A 494 8.46 14.56 1.98
C THR A 494 7.60 15.47 1.12
N ILE A 495 7.17 14.96 -0.03
CA ILE A 495 6.19 15.61 -0.90
C ILE A 495 5.00 14.68 -1.13
N PHE A 496 3.79 15.23 -1.05
CA PHE A 496 2.57 14.51 -1.37
C PHE A 496 2.24 14.58 -2.86
N ASN A 497 2.34 13.44 -3.53
CA ASN A 497 1.94 13.23 -4.93
C ASN A 497 0.86 12.15 -5.03
N LEU A 498 -0.22 12.29 -4.26
CA LEU A 498 -1.23 11.31 -3.92
C LEU A 498 -0.69 10.15 -3.04
N ILE A 499 0.56 9.84 -3.19
CA ILE A 499 1.41 9.05 -2.29
C ILE A 499 2.55 9.92 -1.76
N LEU A 500 3.09 9.55 -0.60
CA LEU A 500 4.19 10.28 0.04
C LEU A 500 5.52 9.87 -0.59
N THR A 501 6.20 10.82 -1.23
CA THR A 501 7.46 10.60 -1.94
C THR A 501 8.59 11.48 -1.38
N PRO A 502 9.86 11.12 -1.56
CA PRO A 502 10.98 12.01 -1.27
C PRO A 502 10.93 13.28 -2.13
N ASP A 503 11.36 14.41 -1.56
CA ASP A 503 11.49 15.70 -2.25
C ASP A 503 12.68 15.76 -3.21
N LYS A 504 13.67 14.89 -2.98
CA LYS A 504 14.91 14.77 -3.74
C LYS A 504 15.39 13.31 -3.79
N PRO A 505 16.29 12.95 -4.72
CA PRO A 505 16.88 11.62 -4.79
C PRO A 505 17.57 11.21 -3.49
N ILE A 506 17.44 9.95 -3.10
CA ILE A 506 18.11 9.35 -1.94
C ILE A 506 19.33 8.56 -2.43
N PHE A 507 20.51 9.11 -2.23
CA PHE A 507 21.75 8.43 -2.58
C PHE A 507 22.23 7.57 -1.42
N LEU A 508 22.31 6.27 -1.67
CA LEU A 508 22.74 5.26 -0.71
C LEU A 508 24.08 4.65 -1.10
N VAL A 509 24.79 4.16 -0.10
CA VAL A 509 26.03 3.40 -0.26
C VAL A 509 25.79 1.98 0.21
N PHE A 510 25.96 1.01 -0.68
CA PHE A 510 25.90 -0.42 -0.38
C PHE A 510 27.31 -0.98 -0.31
N ARG A 511 27.71 -1.40 0.89
CA ARG A 511 29.00 -2.08 1.12
C ARG A 511 28.73 -3.57 1.34
N PRO A 512 29.24 -4.47 0.49
CA PRO A 512 29.10 -5.89 0.74
C PRO A 512 29.83 -6.28 2.01
N PHE A 513 29.21 -7.15 2.81
CA PHE A 513 29.97 -7.85 3.84
C PHE A 513 30.94 -8.81 3.14
N ASN A 514 32.18 -8.91 3.60
CA ASN A 514 33.12 -9.89 3.10
C ASN A 514 32.48 -11.27 3.26
N GLN A 515 32.20 -11.92 2.17
CA GLN A 515 31.86 -13.34 2.20
C GLN A 515 33.19 -14.05 2.51
N ASP A 516 33.38 -14.48 3.73
CA ASP A 516 34.33 -15.57 3.96
C ASP A 516 33.87 -16.74 3.06
N PRO A 517 34.77 -17.35 2.28
CA PRO A 517 34.40 -18.50 1.47
C PRO A 517 33.77 -19.55 2.38
N PRO A 518 32.72 -20.25 1.93
CA PRO A 518 32.11 -21.29 2.75
C PRO A 518 33.24 -22.22 3.22
N GLN A 519 33.40 -22.35 4.53
CA GLN A 519 34.31 -23.31 5.11
C GLN A 519 33.87 -24.70 4.61
N ALA A 520 34.77 -25.33 3.84
CA ALA A 520 34.57 -26.60 3.16
C ALA A 520 34.25 -27.75 4.14
#